data_8b47bd95faa034b76057e46ddd5029c7
#
_entry.id   8b47bd95faa034b76057e46ddd5029c7
#
_cell.length_a   1.000
_cell.length_b   1.000
_cell.length_c   1.000
_cell.angle_alpha   90.00
_cell.angle_beta   90.00
_cell.angle_gamma   90.00
#
_symmetry.space_group_name_H-M   'P 1'
#
loop_
_entity.id
_entity.type
_entity.pdbx_description
1 polymer ?
#
loop_
_entity_poly.entity_id
_entity_poly.type
_entity_poly.pdbx_seq_one_letter_code
_entity_poly.pdbx_strand_id
1 'polypeptide(L)'
;ENGVNELNSYDIAKIVYYLYKDDYVCGKLKNKLWYHFEDHKWKQTELGPYKELSTNIVNLFEEYKKNNIDNEQVIDKVNAIVFKLKNVSFKESVCRECTYLFYDSDFIMNLDRNINLICFNNGVWDIRNKTFRDGVKDDKISLSIGRKYDDNDDKLDSIINQFIQFRKKILEKRSPNHIFKIKI
;
A
#
# COMPACT_ATOMS: atom_id res chain seq x y z
N GLU A 1 22.60 -25.46 25.00
CA GLU A 1 21.45 -25.70 24.08
C GLU A 1 20.76 -24.36 23.83
N ASN A 2 21.35 -23.50 23.00
CA ASN A 2 20.67 -22.29 22.54
C ASN A 2 19.77 -22.70 21.37
N GLY A 3 18.51 -23.04 21.69
CA GLY A 3 17.47 -23.24 20.70
C GLY A 3 17.30 -21.95 19.91
N VAL A 4 17.85 -21.90 18.71
CA VAL A 4 17.59 -20.82 17.77
C VAL A 4 16.14 -20.96 17.38
N ASN A 5 15.29 -20.09 17.93
CA ASN A 5 13.85 -20.09 17.70
C ASN A 5 13.57 -20.06 16.19
N GLU A 6 12.71 -20.97 15.76
CA GLU A 6 12.18 -20.94 14.39
C GLU A 6 11.41 -19.62 14.19
N LEU A 7 11.58 -19.01 13.00
CA LEU A 7 10.82 -17.83 12.64
C LEU A 7 9.32 -18.15 12.65
N ASN A 8 8.57 -17.34 13.37
CA ASN A 8 7.12 -17.40 13.47
C ASN A 8 6.45 -16.37 12.53
N SER A 9 5.11 -16.31 12.54
CA SER A 9 4.35 -15.39 11.68
C SER A 9 4.67 -13.91 11.95
N TYR A 10 4.91 -13.54 13.20
CA TYR A 10 5.25 -12.18 13.59
C TYR A 10 6.64 -11.77 13.09
N ASP A 11 7.62 -12.67 13.15
CA ASP A 11 8.98 -12.40 12.64
C ASP A 11 8.97 -12.16 11.13
N ILE A 12 8.22 -12.97 10.37
CA ILE A 12 8.03 -12.77 8.94
C ILE A 12 7.29 -11.46 8.67
N ALA A 13 6.26 -11.12 9.45
CA ALA A 13 5.54 -9.86 9.31
C ALA A 13 6.45 -8.64 9.52
N LYS A 14 7.41 -8.71 10.45
CA LYS A 14 8.41 -7.65 10.62
C LYS A 14 9.33 -7.51 9.41
N ILE A 15 9.73 -8.60 8.79
CA ILE A 15 10.52 -8.58 7.54
C ILE A 15 9.70 -7.90 6.43
N VAL A 16 8.45 -8.31 6.27
CA VAL A 16 7.52 -7.70 5.28
C VAL A 16 7.35 -6.21 5.56
N TYR A 17 7.13 -5.83 6.82
CA TYR A 17 7.00 -4.42 7.20
C TYR A 17 8.26 -3.62 6.88
N TYR A 18 9.43 -4.12 7.23
CA TYR A 18 10.70 -3.45 6.94
C TYR A 18 10.90 -3.18 5.45
N LEU A 19 10.54 -4.15 4.60
CA LEU A 19 10.72 -4.05 3.15
C LEU A 19 9.65 -3.17 2.47
N TYR A 20 8.41 -3.18 2.98
CA TYR A 20 7.25 -2.63 2.27
C TYR A 20 6.47 -1.58 3.06
N LYS A 21 7.00 -1.08 4.18
CA LYS A 21 6.31 -0.08 5.04
C LYS A 21 5.90 1.19 4.31
N ASP A 22 6.62 1.51 3.23
CA ASP A 22 6.32 2.67 2.42
C ASP A 22 5.37 2.36 1.26
N ASP A 23 5.18 1.10 0.89
CA ASP A 23 4.37 0.67 -0.26
C ASP A 23 2.95 0.27 0.11
N TYR A 24 2.73 -0.16 1.35
CA TYR A 24 1.44 -0.61 1.86
C TYR A 24 1.01 0.17 3.10
N VAL A 25 -0.30 0.39 3.24
CA VAL A 25 -0.92 0.94 4.46
C VAL A 25 -2.22 0.20 4.74
N CYS A 26 -2.44 -0.15 6.01
CA CYS A 26 -3.73 -0.61 6.51
C CYS A 26 -4.47 0.57 7.13
N GLY A 27 -5.48 1.10 6.43
CA GLY A 27 -6.23 2.27 6.90
C GLY A 27 -7.36 1.94 7.88
N LYS A 28 -7.80 0.67 7.99
CA LYS A 28 -8.82 0.22 8.96
C LYS A 28 -8.57 -1.22 9.39
N LEU A 29 -8.50 -1.45 10.70
CA LEU A 29 -8.29 -2.78 11.27
C LEU A 29 -9.52 -3.69 11.12
N LYS A 30 -10.72 -3.18 11.46
CA LYS A 30 -11.95 -3.99 11.51
C LYS A 30 -12.27 -4.68 10.18
N ASN A 31 -12.09 -3.98 9.07
CA ASN A 31 -12.41 -4.48 7.73
C ASN A 31 -11.15 -4.77 6.91
N LYS A 32 -9.97 -4.71 7.53
CA LYS A 32 -8.66 -4.91 6.88
C LYS A 32 -8.58 -4.11 5.57
N LEU A 33 -8.86 -2.81 5.63
CA LEU A 33 -8.86 -1.96 4.46
C LEU A 33 -7.42 -1.57 4.11
N TRP A 34 -6.91 -2.21 3.08
CA TRP A 34 -5.54 -2.03 2.62
C TRP A 34 -5.43 -1.10 1.43
N TYR A 35 -4.31 -0.39 1.38
CA TYR A 35 -3.89 0.41 0.23
C TYR A 35 -2.47 0.03 -0.16
N HIS A 36 -2.21 0.06 -1.46
CA HIS A 36 -0.91 -0.14 -2.08
C HIS A 36 -0.60 1.05 -2.99
N PHE A 37 0.62 1.58 -2.89
CA PHE A 37 1.06 2.67 -3.77
C PHE A 37 1.52 2.11 -5.11
N GLU A 38 0.83 2.48 -6.16
CA GLU A 38 1.12 2.03 -7.53
C GLU A 38 0.61 3.07 -8.54
N ASP A 39 1.32 3.26 -9.64
CA ASP A 39 0.93 4.20 -10.73
C ASP A 39 0.56 5.59 -10.18
N HIS A 40 1.47 6.20 -9.43
CA HIS A 40 1.36 7.57 -8.90
C HIS A 40 0.26 7.80 -7.84
N LYS A 41 -0.40 6.76 -7.34
CA LYS A 41 -1.50 6.86 -6.37
C LYS A 41 -1.63 5.65 -5.45
N TRP A 42 -2.37 5.83 -4.37
CA TRP A 42 -2.77 4.76 -3.47
C TRP A 42 -4.02 4.05 -4.00
N LYS A 43 -3.89 2.78 -4.32
CA LYS A 43 -4.98 1.92 -4.75
C LYS A 43 -5.44 1.02 -3.62
N GLN A 44 -6.75 0.90 -3.43
CA GLN A 44 -7.29 -0.07 -2.48
C GLN A 44 -7.00 -1.49 -2.97
N THR A 45 -6.55 -2.36 -2.04
CA THR A 45 -6.31 -3.78 -2.28
C THR A 45 -6.98 -4.62 -1.20
N GLU A 46 -7.39 -5.84 -1.53
CA GLU A 46 -8.12 -6.70 -0.60
C GLU A 46 -7.19 -7.49 0.34
N LEU A 47 -6.03 -7.87 -0.16
CA LEU A 47 -5.16 -8.84 0.51
C LEU A 47 -3.90 -8.24 1.15
N GLY A 48 -3.72 -6.90 1.07
CA GLY A 48 -2.49 -6.28 1.57
C GLY A 48 -1.24 -6.90 0.93
N PRO A 49 -0.16 -7.15 1.70
CA PRO A 49 1.09 -7.68 1.18
C PRO A 49 1.08 -9.21 0.96
N TYR A 50 -0.07 -9.86 0.86
CA TYR A 50 -0.16 -11.34 0.72
C TYR A 50 0.59 -11.87 -0.51
N LYS A 51 0.53 -11.15 -1.63
CA LYS A 51 1.23 -11.53 -2.86
C LYS A 51 2.75 -11.57 -2.64
N GLU A 52 3.26 -10.60 -1.88
CA GLU A 52 4.70 -10.50 -1.59
C GLU A 52 5.23 -11.73 -0.85
N LEU A 53 4.42 -12.33 0.03
CA LEU A 53 4.79 -13.54 0.76
C LEU A 53 5.01 -14.74 -0.16
N SER A 54 4.28 -14.81 -1.27
CA SER A 54 4.38 -15.92 -2.22
C SER A 54 5.46 -15.74 -3.29
N THR A 55 5.96 -14.52 -3.44
CA THR A 55 6.92 -14.13 -4.49
C THR A 55 8.21 -13.60 -3.89
N ASN A 56 8.24 -12.32 -3.58
CA ASN A 56 9.46 -11.62 -3.21
C ASN A 56 10.08 -12.10 -1.89
N ILE A 57 9.24 -12.44 -0.90
CA ILE A 57 9.75 -12.95 0.39
C ILE A 57 10.33 -14.36 0.22
N VAL A 58 9.69 -15.22 -0.55
CA VAL A 58 10.26 -16.55 -0.87
C VAL A 58 11.58 -16.39 -1.60
N ASN A 59 11.64 -15.53 -2.63
CA ASN A 59 12.86 -15.30 -3.40
C ASN A 59 13.99 -14.75 -2.51
N LEU A 60 13.69 -13.85 -1.58
CA LEU A 60 14.66 -13.31 -0.62
C LEU A 60 15.29 -14.44 0.23
N PHE A 61 14.48 -15.37 0.73
CA PHE A 61 14.98 -16.50 1.49
C PHE A 61 15.79 -17.48 0.63
N GLU A 62 15.37 -17.73 -0.60
CA GLU A 62 16.12 -18.60 -1.53
C GLU A 62 17.46 -17.96 -1.93
N GLU A 63 17.52 -16.64 -2.10
CA GLU A 63 18.75 -15.92 -2.35
C GLU A 63 19.68 -15.96 -1.12
N TYR A 64 19.13 -15.73 0.09
CA TYR A 64 19.90 -15.85 1.33
C TYR A 64 20.50 -17.25 1.50
N LYS A 65 19.76 -18.31 1.14
CA LYS A 65 20.25 -19.69 1.14
C LYS A 65 21.43 -19.88 0.19
N LYS A 66 21.34 -19.35 -1.05
CA LYS A 66 22.43 -19.43 -2.03
C LYS A 66 23.72 -18.78 -1.55
N ASN A 67 23.60 -17.67 -0.82
CA ASN A 67 24.74 -16.93 -0.28
C ASN A 67 25.34 -17.59 0.98
N ASN A 68 24.70 -18.62 1.54
CA ASN A 68 25.14 -19.34 2.75
C ASN A 68 25.21 -20.86 2.49
N ILE A 69 25.63 -21.27 1.30
CA ILE A 69 25.60 -22.66 0.84
C ILE A 69 26.43 -23.63 1.69
N ASP A 70 27.46 -23.13 2.35
CA ASP A 70 28.35 -23.92 3.19
C ASP A 70 27.82 -24.10 4.63
N ASN A 71 26.65 -23.49 4.96
CA ASN A 71 26.05 -23.57 6.28
C ASN A 71 24.76 -24.39 6.26
N GLU A 72 24.89 -25.69 6.54
CA GLU A 72 23.78 -26.63 6.54
C GLU A 72 22.64 -26.22 7.48
N GLN A 73 22.94 -25.66 8.67
CA GLN A 73 21.90 -25.17 9.59
C GLN A 73 21.10 -24.00 9.03
N VAL A 74 21.73 -23.11 8.26
CA VAL A 74 21.03 -22.01 7.59
C VAL A 74 20.14 -22.58 6.49
N ILE A 75 20.64 -23.51 5.70
CA ILE A 75 19.89 -24.15 4.62
C ILE A 75 18.62 -24.81 5.16
N ASP A 76 18.72 -25.57 6.24
CA ASP A 76 17.58 -26.26 6.85
C ASP A 76 16.52 -25.26 7.37
N LYS A 77 16.95 -24.19 8.04
CA LYS A 77 16.03 -23.14 8.52
C LYS A 77 15.33 -22.43 7.37
N VAL A 78 16.05 -22.10 6.31
CA VAL A 78 15.45 -21.45 5.14
C VAL A 78 14.47 -22.40 4.44
N ASN A 79 14.82 -23.66 4.27
CA ASN A 79 13.90 -24.66 3.70
C ASN A 79 12.62 -24.79 4.51
N ALA A 80 12.72 -24.81 5.85
CA ALA A 80 11.56 -24.86 6.74
C ALA A 80 10.65 -23.63 6.59
N ILE A 81 11.22 -22.42 6.52
CA ILE A 81 10.42 -21.20 6.38
C ILE A 81 9.80 -21.08 4.98
N VAL A 82 10.52 -21.42 3.92
CA VAL A 82 9.99 -21.46 2.55
C VAL A 82 8.84 -22.48 2.45
N PHE A 83 8.96 -23.63 3.11
CA PHE A 83 7.88 -24.60 3.19
C PHE A 83 6.65 -24.03 3.90
N LYS A 84 6.82 -23.33 5.04
CA LYS A 84 5.72 -22.64 5.75
C LYS A 84 5.06 -21.58 4.86
N LEU A 85 5.83 -20.80 4.08
CA LEU A 85 5.32 -19.79 3.16
C LEU A 85 4.51 -20.33 1.97
N LYS A 86 4.62 -21.64 1.68
CA LYS A 86 3.72 -22.32 0.72
C LYS A 86 2.34 -22.61 1.31
N ASN A 87 2.20 -22.59 2.64
CA ASN A 87 0.93 -22.86 3.31
C ASN A 87 0.07 -21.60 3.41
N VAL A 88 -1.18 -21.70 2.97
CA VAL A 88 -2.15 -20.57 2.97
C VAL A 88 -2.39 -20.07 4.39
N SER A 89 -2.67 -20.94 5.35
CA SER A 89 -2.97 -20.57 6.73
C SER A 89 -1.81 -19.84 7.42
N PHE A 90 -0.58 -20.22 7.10
CA PHE A 90 0.60 -19.52 7.61
C PHE A 90 0.70 -18.11 7.03
N LYS A 91 0.52 -17.93 5.71
CA LYS A 91 0.51 -16.62 5.06
C LYS A 91 -0.60 -15.72 5.60
N GLU A 92 -1.80 -16.27 5.83
CA GLU A 92 -2.90 -15.55 6.47
C GLU A 92 -2.56 -15.07 7.88
N SER A 93 -1.85 -15.91 8.66
CA SER A 93 -1.35 -15.52 9.99
C SER A 93 -0.35 -14.39 9.91
N VAL A 94 0.59 -14.44 8.95
CA VAL A 94 1.54 -13.34 8.70
C VAL A 94 0.80 -12.06 8.30
N CYS A 95 -0.16 -12.14 7.38
CA CYS A 95 -0.95 -10.96 6.96
C CYS A 95 -1.79 -10.38 8.10
N ARG A 96 -2.22 -11.20 9.06
CA ARG A 96 -2.90 -10.72 10.26
C ARG A 96 -1.97 -9.89 11.12
N GLU A 97 -0.73 -10.32 11.33
CA GLU A 97 0.28 -9.52 12.02
C GLU A 97 0.62 -8.25 11.25
N CYS A 98 0.78 -8.33 9.93
CA CYS A 98 1.00 -7.16 9.07
C CYS A 98 -0.10 -6.11 9.24
N THR A 99 -1.36 -6.52 9.47
CA THR A 99 -2.47 -5.58 9.65
C THR A 99 -2.20 -4.58 10.76
N TYR A 100 -1.59 -5.01 11.86
CA TYR A 100 -1.25 -4.14 12.99
C TYR A 100 0.02 -3.32 12.73
N LEU A 101 1.02 -3.90 12.09
CA LEU A 101 2.29 -3.22 11.81
C LEU A 101 2.13 -2.08 10.79
N PHE A 102 1.27 -2.27 9.79
CA PHE A 102 1.03 -1.28 8.73
C PHE A 102 -0.14 -0.33 9.03
N TYR A 103 -0.73 -0.41 10.23
CA TYR A 103 -1.90 0.40 10.56
C TYR A 103 -1.56 1.88 10.74
N ASP A 104 -2.24 2.72 9.97
CA ASP A 104 -2.25 4.17 10.11
C ASP A 104 -3.70 4.66 10.22
N SER A 105 -4.09 5.10 11.43
CA SER A 105 -5.44 5.60 11.72
C SER A 105 -5.83 6.84 10.92
N ASP A 106 -4.85 7.67 10.57
CA ASP A 106 -5.06 8.97 9.94
C ASP A 106 -4.98 8.90 8.42
N PHE A 107 -4.50 7.77 7.88
CA PHE A 107 -4.26 7.61 6.45
C PHE A 107 -5.49 7.95 5.60
N ILE A 108 -6.64 7.33 5.89
CA ILE A 108 -7.87 7.53 5.10
C ILE A 108 -8.36 8.97 5.19
N MET A 109 -8.22 9.60 6.36
CA MET A 109 -8.62 10.99 6.56
C MET A 109 -7.74 11.96 5.77
N ASN A 110 -6.49 11.57 5.51
CA ASN A 110 -5.52 12.38 4.78
C ASN A 110 -5.55 12.15 3.26
N LEU A 111 -6.17 11.05 2.79
CA LEU A 111 -6.28 10.78 1.36
C LEU A 111 -7.06 11.86 0.62
N ASP A 112 -6.53 12.29 -0.52
CA ASP A 112 -7.14 13.24 -1.46
C ASP A 112 -7.40 14.65 -0.88
N ARG A 113 -6.78 14.98 0.26
CA ARG A 113 -6.97 16.30 0.92
C ARG A 113 -6.32 17.45 0.17
N ASN A 114 -5.18 17.22 -0.48
CA ASN A 114 -4.49 18.25 -1.23
C ASN A 114 -5.21 18.54 -2.54
N ILE A 115 -6.00 19.61 -2.58
CA ILE A 115 -6.78 20.01 -3.78
C ILE A 115 -5.92 20.52 -4.92
N ASN A 116 -4.65 20.85 -4.67
CA ASN A 116 -3.75 21.36 -5.71
C ASN A 116 -3.07 20.24 -6.52
N LEU A 117 -3.21 18.98 -6.09
CA LEU A 117 -2.64 17.84 -6.81
C LEU A 117 -3.73 17.09 -7.58
N ILE A 118 -3.53 16.90 -8.87
CA ILE A 118 -4.43 16.18 -9.77
C ILE A 118 -3.68 14.98 -10.35
N CYS A 119 -4.15 13.76 -10.05
CA CYS A 119 -3.53 12.54 -10.56
C CYS A 119 -4.07 12.18 -11.95
N PHE A 120 -3.16 11.94 -12.87
CA PHE A 120 -3.35 11.36 -14.18
C PHE A 120 -2.74 9.94 -14.22
N ASN A 121 -2.95 9.21 -15.32
CA ASN A 121 -2.39 7.86 -15.43
C ASN A 121 -0.85 7.84 -15.61
N ASN A 122 -0.27 8.96 -16.02
CA ASN A 122 1.18 9.12 -16.28
C ASN A 122 1.86 10.11 -15.33
N GLY A 123 1.22 10.53 -14.23
CA GLY A 123 1.82 11.41 -13.25
C GLY A 123 0.81 12.28 -12.50
N VAL A 124 1.31 13.30 -11.84
CA VAL A 124 0.55 14.25 -11.04
C VAL A 124 0.81 15.68 -11.51
N TRP A 125 -0.26 16.40 -11.78
CA TRP A 125 -0.22 17.84 -12.03
C TRP A 125 -0.35 18.62 -10.72
N ASP A 126 0.65 19.44 -10.42
CA ASP A 126 0.62 20.37 -9.28
C ASP A 126 0.15 21.75 -9.78
N ILE A 127 -1.09 22.08 -9.43
CA ILE A 127 -1.73 23.34 -9.84
C ILE A 127 -0.97 24.56 -9.28
N ARG A 128 -0.45 24.46 -8.04
CA ARG A 128 0.21 25.58 -7.37
C ARG A 128 1.54 25.92 -8.04
N ASN A 129 2.32 24.88 -8.32
CA ASN A 129 3.65 25.02 -8.93
C ASN A 129 3.61 25.02 -10.45
N LYS A 130 2.44 24.74 -11.06
CA LYS A 130 2.24 24.59 -12.51
C LYS A 130 3.25 23.59 -13.12
N THR A 131 3.43 22.45 -12.47
CA THR A 131 4.38 21.42 -12.90
C THR A 131 3.69 20.05 -12.97
N PHE A 132 4.07 19.28 -14.00
CA PHE A 132 3.71 17.88 -14.12
C PHE A 132 4.93 17.04 -13.67
N ARG A 133 4.70 16.04 -12.82
CA ARG A 133 5.73 15.19 -12.24
C ARG A 133 5.22 13.80 -11.90
N ASP A 134 6.12 12.91 -11.57
CA ASP A 134 5.74 11.64 -10.95
C ASP A 134 5.04 11.87 -9.62
N GLY A 135 4.01 11.06 -9.37
CA GLY A 135 3.35 11.01 -8.08
C GLY A 135 4.23 10.31 -7.05
N VAL A 136 4.20 10.81 -5.83
CA VAL A 136 4.93 10.23 -4.69
C VAL A 136 3.95 9.79 -3.60
N LYS A 137 4.39 8.90 -2.72
CA LYS A 137 3.56 8.33 -1.64
C LYS A 137 2.98 9.40 -0.72
N ASP A 138 3.75 10.45 -0.45
CA ASP A 138 3.37 11.58 0.40
C ASP A 138 2.31 12.50 -0.21
N ASP A 139 2.07 12.40 -1.50
CA ASP A 139 0.96 13.13 -2.15
C ASP A 139 -0.41 12.69 -1.60
N LYS A 140 -0.49 11.48 -1.04
CA LYS A 140 -1.70 10.88 -0.44
C LYS A 140 -2.92 10.98 -1.36
N ILE A 141 -2.71 10.62 -2.63
CA ILE A 141 -3.75 10.63 -3.67
C ILE A 141 -4.28 9.21 -3.86
N SER A 142 -5.60 9.04 -3.91
CA SER A 142 -6.26 7.79 -4.30
C SER A 142 -7.15 7.95 -5.54
N LEU A 143 -7.55 9.18 -5.85
CA LEU A 143 -8.44 9.52 -6.96
C LEU A 143 -7.63 10.01 -8.17
N SER A 144 -7.96 9.51 -9.35
CA SER A 144 -7.33 9.91 -10.62
C SER A 144 -8.40 10.28 -11.64
N ILE A 145 -8.06 11.16 -12.58
CA ILE A 145 -8.90 11.49 -13.73
C ILE A 145 -9.08 10.26 -14.65
N GLY A 146 -8.17 9.27 -14.59
CA GLY A 146 -8.26 8.05 -15.38
C GLY A 146 -7.76 8.17 -16.84
N ARG A 147 -7.10 9.28 -17.18
CA ARG A 147 -6.49 9.52 -18.51
C ARG A 147 -5.06 10.02 -18.37
N LYS A 148 -4.31 10.04 -19.47
CA LYS A 148 -3.00 10.66 -19.52
C LYS A 148 -3.14 12.19 -19.54
N TYR A 149 -2.18 12.85 -18.91
CA TYR A 149 -1.96 14.27 -19.05
C TYR A 149 -1.32 14.56 -20.42
N ASP A 150 -1.83 15.58 -21.11
CA ASP A 150 -1.30 16.10 -22.35
C ASP A 150 -1.48 17.62 -22.35
N ASP A 151 -0.38 18.36 -22.47
CA ASP A 151 -0.37 19.83 -22.49
C ASP A 151 -1.14 20.44 -23.68
N ASN A 152 -1.29 19.66 -24.77
CA ASN A 152 -1.95 20.13 -25.99
C ASN A 152 -3.46 19.83 -25.99
N ASP A 153 -4.04 19.35 -24.89
CA ASP A 153 -5.47 19.04 -24.81
C ASP A 153 -6.29 20.28 -24.50
N ASP A 154 -6.96 20.85 -25.52
CA ASP A 154 -7.82 22.03 -25.42
C ASP A 154 -8.93 21.90 -24.33
N LYS A 155 -9.27 20.70 -23.90
CA LYS A 155 -10.28 20.42 -22.89
C LYS A 155 -9.71 20.21 -21.48
N LEU A 156 -8.39 20.27 -21.33
CA LEU A 156 -7.70 19.93 -20.09
C LEU A 156 -8.24 20.72 -18.89
N ASP A 157 -8.37 22.04 -19.00
CA ASP A 157 -8.87 22.89 -17.93
C ASP A 157 -10.30 22.56 -17.50
N SER A 158 -11.16 22.26 -18.49
CA SER A 158 -12.55 21.87 -18.22
C SER A 158 -12.60 20.55 -17.46
N ILE A 159 -11.79 19.57 -17.84
CA ILE A 159 -11.70 18.25 -17.21
C ILE A 159 -11.16 18.39 -15.77
N ILE A 160 -10.11 19.18 -15.58
CA ILE A 160 -9.54 19.45 -14.25
C ILE A 160 -10.60 20.06 -13.33
N ASN A 161 -11.33 21.08 -13.80
CA ASN A 161 -12.37 21.73 -13.02
C ASN A 161 -13.52 20.78 -12.64
N GLN A 162 -13.98 19.92 -13.57
CA GLN A 162 -14.99 18.90 -13.28
C GLN A 162 -14.50 17.90 -12.24
N PHE A 163 -13.25 17.45 -12.33
CA PHE A 163 -12.65 16.54 -11.37
C PHE A 163 -12.51 17.16 -9.97
N ILE A 164 -12.13 18.45 -9.87
CA ILE A 164 -12.07 19.18 -8.61
C ILE A 164 -13.45 19.20 -7.94
N GLN A 165 -14.51 19.49 -8.68
CA GLN A 165 -15.88 19.49 -8.14
C GLN A 165 -16.33 18.11 -7.68
N PHE A 166 -16.03 17.08 -8.47
CA PHE A 166 -16.30 15.68 -8.10
C PHE A 166 -15.59 15.30 -6.80
N ARG A 167 -14.29 15.62 -6.67
CA ARG A 167 -13.49 15.32 -5.48
C ARG A 167 -14.01 16.02 -4.23
N LYS A 168 -14.42 17.29 -4.33
CA LYS A 168 -15.04 18.02 -3.22
C LYS A 168 -16.26 17.28 -2.68
N LYS A 169 -17.16 16.80 -3.54
CA LYS A 169 -18.35 16.02 -3.14
C LYS A 169 -17.99 14.71 -2.42
N ILE A 170 -16.92 14.03 -2.84
CA ILE A 170 -16.44 12.80 -2.17
C ILE A 170 -15.88 13.10 -0.78
N LEU A 171 -15.07 14.16 -0.66
CA LEU A 171 -14.46 14.55 0.61
C LEU A 171 -15.49 14.99 1.65
N GLU A 172 -16.54 15.71 1.22
CA GLU A 172 -17.67 16.05 2.07
C GLU A 172 -18.34 14.82 2.68
N LYS A 173 -18.54 13.77 1.88
CA LYS A 173 -19.11 12.48 2.35
C LYS A 173 -18.19 11.72 3.31
N ARG A 174 -16.87 11.91 3.21
CA ARG A 174 -15.88 11.28 4.12
C ARG A 174 -15.73 12.03 5.44
N SER A 175 -16.26 13.26 5.56
CA SER A 175 -16.16 14.07 6.79
C SER A 175 -17.00 13.44 7.93
N PRO A 176 -16.46 13.36 9.16
CA PRO A 176 -17.18 12.80 10.33
C PRO A 176 -18.52 13.48 10.59
N ASN A 177 -18.66 14.76 10.28
CA ASN A 177 -19.87 15.55 10.48
C ASN A 177 -21.03 15.12 9.54
N HIS A 178 -20.78 14.37 8.50
CA HIS A 178 -21.82 13.85 7.60
C HIS A 178 -22.53 12.61 8.15
N ILE A 179 -21.84 11.84 9.00
CA ILE A 179 -22.39 10.64 9.64
C ILE A 179 -23.49 11.00 10.66
N PHE A 180 -23.46 12.20 11.23
CA PHE A 180 -24.46 12.68 12.20
C PHE A 180 -25.70 13.33 11.55
N LYS A 181 -25.69 13.68 10.27
CA LYS A 181 -26.84 14.29 9.58
C LYS A 181 -27.84 13.30 8.97
N ILE A 182 -27.56 12.00 9.04
CA ILE A 182 -28.46 10.95 8.50
C ILE A 182 -29.29 10.26 9.61
N LYS A 183 -29.23 10.75 10.85
CA LYS A 183 -30.03 10.25 11.98
C LYS A 183 -30.91 11.37 12.58
N ILE A 184 -31.80 11.94 11.78
CA ILE A 184 -33.00 12.60 12.26
C ILE A 184 -34.12 12.31 11.26
#